data_06785717c2ab8f3a2bf4794130fb7426
#
_entry.id   06785717c2ab8f3a2bf4794130fb7426
#
_cell.length_a   1.000
_cell.length_b   1.000
_cell.length_c   1.000
_cell.angle_alpha   90.00
_cell.angle_beta   90.00
_cell.angle_gamma   90.00
#
_symmetry.space_group_name_H-M   'P 1'
#
loop_
_entity.id
_entity.type
_entity.pdbx_description
1 polymer ?
#
loop_
_entity_poly.entity_id
_entity_poly.type
_entity_poly.pdbx_seq_one_letter_code
_entity_poly.pdbx_strand_id
1 'polypeptide(L)'
;MVTYGHDEVPTREELVSLYDSVGWTVYTRTPERLEAAIGASLRVVTARVGDELVGLARVVGDGLTIAYLQDILVRPSHHRRGIGRELFSRAFEPYNEVRQKVLMTDCDQATRSFYEAMGFTETRDLGDLSEQARVFVHFS
;
A
#
# COMPACT_ATOMS: atom_id res chain seq x y z
N MET A 1 4.01 -10.01 19.14
CA MET A 1 3.14 -10.65 18.12
C MET A 1 2.38 -9.59 17.35
N VAL A 2 2.37 -9.71 16.02
CA VAL A 2 1.67 -8.77 15.15
C VAL A 2 0.24 -9.26 14.91
N THR A 3 -0.73 -8.38 15.07
CA THR A 3 -2.13 -8.65 14.77
C THR A 3 -2.53 -7.87 13.54
N TYR A 4 -3.21 -8.53 12.60
CA TYR A 4 -3.67 -7.90 11.36
C TYR A 4 -5.18 -7.74 11.38
N GLY A 5 -5.66 -6.55 10.99
CA GLY A 5 -7.06 -6.26 10.86
C GLY A 5 -7.39 -5.78 9.45
N HIS A 6 -8.67 -5.80 9.11
CA HIS A 6 -9.14 -5.24 7.84
C HIS A 6 -10.46 -4.50 8.09
N ASP A 7 -10.73 -3.52 7.23
CA ASP A 7 -11.95 -2.71 7.29
C ASP A 7 -12.11 -1.88 8.57
N GLU A 8 -11.04 -1.71 9.34
CA GLU A 8 -11.02 -0.72 10.42
C GLU A 8 -10.39 0.58 9.91
N VAL A 9 -10.85 1.69 10.42
CA VAL A 9 -10.23 2.99 10.17
C VAL A 9 -9.51 3.41 11.45
N PRO A 10 -8.17 3.45 11.43
CA PRO A 10 -7.42 3.93 12.60
C PRO A 10 -7.79 5.38 12.95
N THR A 11 -7.51 5.79 14.16
CA THR A 11 -7.74 7.17 14.56
C THR A 11 -6.86 8.13 13.79
N ARG A 12 -7.24 9.40 13.75
CA ARG A 12 -6.44 10.44 13.09
C ARG A 12 -5.02 10.49 13.67
N GLU A 13 -4.90 10.42 14.99
CA GLU A 13 -3.62 10.47 15.66
C GLU A 13 -2.73 9.28 15.30
N GLU A 14 -3.31 8.10 15.20
CA GLU A 14 -2.60 6.89 14.77
C GLU A 14 -2.11 7.03 13.34
N LEU A 15 -2.97 7.52 12.45
CA LEU A 15 -2.61 7.71 11.03
C LEU A 15 -1.49 8.73 10.88
N VAL A 16 -1.60 9.87 11.52
CA VAL A 16 -0.57 10.92 11.47
C VAL A 16 0.76 10.36 11.99
N SER A 17 0.74 9.68 13.13
CA SER A 17 1.94 9.08 13.70
C SER A 17 2.60 8.07 12.76
N LEU A 18 1.81 7.18 12.16
CA LEU A 18 2.34 6.16 11.26
C LEU A 18 2.92 6.78 9.99
N TYR A 19 2.18 7.66 9.32
CA TYR A 19 2.62 8.27 8.06
C TYR A 19 3.84 9.17 8.27
N ASP A 20 3.89 9.92 9.39
CA ASP A 20 5.07 10.71 9.73
C ASP A 20 6.29 9.83 9.98
N SER A 21 6.11 8.65 10.54
CA SER A 21 7.22 7.75 10.86
C SER A 21 8.01 7.31 9.62
N VAL A 22 7.37 7.32 8.45
CA VAL A 22 8.01 7.00 7.16
C VAL A 22 8.30 8.24 6.31
N GLY A 23 8.07 9.44 6.85
CA GLY A 23 8.38 10.68 6.16
C GLY A 23 7.36 11.13 5.13
N TRP A 24 6.16 10.55 5.12
CA TRP A 24 5.12 10.90 4.15
C TRP A 24 4.30 12.10 4.63
N THR A 25 4.99 13.23 4.80
CA THR A 25 4.43 14.44 5.38
C THR A 25 3.44 15.17 4.49
N VAL A 26 3.44 14.89 3.19
CA VAL A 26 2.41 15.42 2.28
C VAL A 26 1.02 14.99 2.75
N TYR A 27 0.89 13.76 3.21
CA TYR A 27 -0.38 13.26 3.76
C TYR A 27 -0.75 13.92 5.08
N THR A 28 0.25 14.08 5.97
CA THR A 28 -0.03 14.52 7.35
C THR A 28 -0.23 16.02 7.49
N ARG A 29 0.12 16.80 6.46
CA ARG A 29 -0.17 18.23 6.41
C ARG A 29 -1.67 18.54 6.45
N THR A 30 -2.48 17.61 5.96
CA THR A 30 -3.93 17.75 5.95
C THR A 30 -4.54 16.48 6.53
N PRO A 31 -4.49 16.33 7.88
CA PRO A 31 -4.91 15.09 8.54
C PRO A 31 -6.37 14.70 8.25
N GLU A 32 -7.25 15.69 8.09
CA GLU A 32 -8.67 15.45 7.77
C GLU A 32 -8.81 14.78 6.40
N ARG A 33 -7.98 15.18 5.45
CA ARG A 33 -7.98 14.58 4.10
C ARG A 33 -7.43 13.17 4.14
N LEU A 34 -6.37 12.93 4.90
CA LEU A 34 -5.82 11.58 5.07
C LEU A 34 -6.87 10.65 5.67
N GLU A 35 -7.51 11.06 6.76
CA GLU A 35 -8.55 10.27 7.41
C GLU A 35 -9.68 9.94 6.43
N ALA A 36 -10.14 10.94 5.67
CA ALA A 36 -11.19 10.74 4.68
C ALA A 36 -10.76 9.79 3.55
N ALA A 37 -9.50 9.89 3.11
CA ALA A 37 -8.97 9.02 2.06
C ALA A 37 -8.90 7.56 2.53
N ILE A 38 -8.47 7.33 3.77
CA ILE A 38 -8.47 5.98 4.35
C ILE A 38 -9.90 5.43 4.38
N GLY A 39 -10.86 6.23 4.87
CA GLY A 39 -12.26 5.82 4.94
C GLY A 39 -12.90 5.55 3.59
N ALA A 40 -12.41 6.17 2.51
CA ALA A 40 -12.92 6.00 1.15
C ALA A 40 -12.22 4.87 0.39
N SER A 41 -11.23 4.23 0.98
CA SER A 41 -10.48 3.16 0.32
C SER A 41 -11.34 1.92 0.13
N LEU A 42 -11.07 1.17 -0.94
CA LEU A 42 -11.74 -0.10 -1.21
C LEU A 42 -11.43 -1.12 -0.11
N ARG A 43 -10.18 -1.17 0.33
CA ARG A 43 -9.74 -2.07 1.39
C ARG A 43 -8.59 -1.44 2.16
N VAL A 44 -8.64 -1.57 3.48
CA VAL A 44 -7.57 -1.15 4.38
C VAL A 44 -7.18 -2.35 5.21
N VAL A 45 -5.88 -2.64 5.27
CA VAL A 45 -5.32 -3.67 6.13
C VAL A 45 -4.39 -3.00 7.12
N THR A 46 -4.54 -3.34 8.40
CA THR A 46 -3.71 -2.77 9.47
C THR A 46 -2.85 -3.85 10.10
N ALA A 47 -1.71 -3.42 10.62
CA ALA A 47 -0.83 -4.26 11.44
C ALA A 47 -0.61 -3.55 12.78
N ARG A 48 -0.82 -4.27 13.87
CA ARG A 48 -0.65 -3.74 15.22
C ARG A 48 0.24 -4.64 16.06
N VAL A 49 1.01 -4.02 16.94
CA VAL A 49 1.71 -4.72 18.01
C VAL A 49 1.16 -4.16 19.31
N GLY A 50 0.42 -4.99 20.05
CA GLY A 50 -0.43 -4.49 21.13
C GLY A 50 -1.43 -3.49 20.58
N ASP A 51 -1.48 -2.30 21.17
CA ASP A 51 -2.37 -1.23 20.72
C ASP A 51 -1.72 -0.31 19.68
N GLU A 52 -0.43 -0.47 19.42
CA GLU A 52 0.28 0.41 18.50
C GLU A 52 0.06 0.01 17.03
N LEU A 53 -0.36 0.97 16.22
CA LEU A 53 -0.46 0.81 14.77
C LEU A 53 0.97 0.87 14.18
N VAL A 54 1.45 -0.25 13.64
CA VAL A 54 2.81 -0.33 13.12
C VAL A 54 2.87 -0.44 11.60
N GLY A 55 1.76 -0.72 10.95
CA GLY A 55 1.72 -0.81 9.50
C GLY A 55 0.32 -0.68 8.95
N LEU A 56 0.24 -0.35 7.65
CA LEU A 56 -1.02 -0.20 6.96
C LEU A 56 -0.79 -0.41 5.46
N ALA A 57 -1.77 -1.02 4.81
CA ALA A 57 -1.86 -1.05 3.36
C ALA A 57 -3.27 -0.67 2.96
N ARG A 58 -3.40 0.09 1.86
CA ARG A 58 -4.74 0.42 1.35
C ARG A 58 -4.81 0.29 -0.16
N VAL A 59 -5.94 -0.23 -0.61
CA VAL A 59 -6.24 -0.48 -2.02
C VAL A 59 -7.39 0.40 -2.42
N VAL A 60 -7.31 0.98 -3.61
CA VAL A 60 -8.37 1.75 -4.23
C VAL A 60 -8.73 1.11 -5.57
N GLY A 61 -9.91 1.43 -6.09
CA GLY A 61 -10.39 0.88 -7.36
C GLY A 61 -11.80 0.31 -7.20
N ASP A 62 -12.29 -0.34 -8.25
CA ASP A 62 -13.61 -0.96 -8.20
C ASP A 62 -13.57 -2.40 -7.64
N GLY A 63 -12.39 -3.01 -7.56
CA GLY A 63 -12.25 -4.38 -7.08
C GLY A 63 -12.77 -5.43 -8.06
N LEU A 64 -13.14 -5.05 -9.26
CA LEU A 64 -13.68 -5.93 -10.30
C LEU A 64 -12.81 -5.92 -11.55
N THR A 65 -12.37 -4.72 -11.98
CA THR A 65 -11.51 -4.55 -13.14
C THR A 65 -10.12 -4.07 -12.74
N ILE A 66 -10.03 -3.34 -11.64
CA ILE A 66 -8.77 -2.80 -11.15
C ILE A 66 -8.71 -2.82 -9.63
N ALA A 67 -7.54 -3.16 -9.10
CA ALA A 67 -7.18 -2.98 -7.71
C ALA A 67 -5.81 -2.29 -7.70
N TYR A 68 -5.76 -1.10 -7.13
CA TYR A 68 -4.55 -0.26 -7.08
C TYR A 68 -4.09 -0.14 -5.63
N LEU A 69 -2.89 -0.63 -5.37
CA LEU A 69 -2.27 -0.46 -4.05
C LEU A 69 -1.73 0.97 -3.95
N GLN A 70 -2.45 1.81 -3.21
CA GLN A 70 -2.10 3.23 -3.08
C GLN A 70 -1.00 3.45 -2.05
N ASP A 71 -1.14 2.84 -0.88
CA ASP A 71 -0.15 2.97 0.19
C ASP A 71 0.15 1.61 0.79
N ILE A 72 1.42 1.38 1.12
CA ILE A 72 1.87 0.32 2.00
C ILE A 72 3.04 0.88 2.81
N LEU A 73 2.92 0.83 4.12
CA LEU A 73 3.94 1.41 4.99
C LEU A 73 4.04 0.63 6.30
N VAL A 74 5.26 0.55 6.82
CA VAL A 74 5.57 -0.10 8.09
C VAL A 74 6.51 0.83 8.86
N ARG A 75 6.24 1.04 10.16
CA ARG A 75 7.15 1.84 11.00
C ARG A 75 8.57 1.31 10.87
N PRO A 76 9.56 2.19 10.73
CA PRO A 76 10.96 1.76 10.63
C PRO A 76 11.41 0.84 11.77
N SER A 77 10.88 1.06 12.97
CA SER A 77 11.19 0.24 14.15
C SER A 77 10.76 -1.23 14.00
N HIS A 78 9.90 -1.51 13.04
CA HIS A 78 9.34 -2.85 12.80
C HIS A 78 9.68 -3.39 11.42
N HIS A 79 10.66 -2.81 10.73
CA HIS A 79 11.13 -3.31 9.44
C HIS A 79 11.80 -4.68 9.59
N ARG A 80 11.86 -5.43 8.49
CA ARG A 80 12.53 -6.74 8.39
C ARG A 80 11.88 -7.82 9.26
N ARG A 81 10.61 -7.70 9.55
CA ARG A 81 9.83 -8.70 10.33
C ARG A 81 8.74 -9.37 9.49
N GLY A 82 8.75 -9.15 8.17
CA GLY A 82 7.75 -9.72 7.27
C GLY A 82 6.40 -9.03 7.29
N ILE A 83 6.27 -7.89 7.98
CA ILE A 83 4.99 -7.17 8.10
C ILE A 83 4.55 -6.63 6.74
N GLY A 84 5.47 -6.04 5.97
CA GLY A 84 5.15 -5.52 4.64
C GLY A 84 4.64 -6.60 3.70
N ARG A 85 5.27 -7.76 3.71
CA ARG A 85 4.85 -8.91 2.90
C ARG A 85 3.44 -9.37 3.28
N GLU A 86 3.16 -9.47 4.55
CA GLU A 86 1.85 -9.89 5.04
C GLU A 86 0.76 -8.88 4.73
N LEU A 87 1.06 -7.58 4.91
CA LEU A 87 0.14 -6.51 4.54
C LEU A 87 -0.19 -6.56 3.05
N PHE A 88 0.83 -6.73 2.21
CA PHE A 88 0.66 -6.82 0.76
C PHE A 88 -0.25 -8.00 0.38
N SER A 89 0.04 -9.18 0.92
CA SER A 89 -0.75 -10.39 0.64
C SER A 89 -2.20 -10.22 1.04
N ARG A 90 -2.44 -9.68 2.23
CA ARG A 90 -3.81 -9.47 2.73
C ARG A 90 -4.54 -8.38 1.95
N ALA A 91 -3.82 -7.34 1.51
CA ALA A 91 -4.42 -6.25 0.74
C ALA A 91 -4.98 -6.76 -0.59
N PHE A 92 -4.29 -7.65 -1.28
CA PHE A 92 -4.71 -8.17 -2.57
C PHE A 92 -5.53 -9.46 -2.49
N GLU A 93 -5.63 -10.09 -1.32
CA GLU A 93 -6.33 -11.38 -1.18
C GLU A 93 -7.73 -11.41 -1.81
N PRO A 94 -8.62 -10.42 -1.56
CA PRO A 94 -9.95 -10.47 -2.18
C PRO A 94 -9.93 -10.21 -3.68
N TYR A 95 -8.81 -9.77 -4.24
CA TYR A 95 -8.71 -9.29 -5.62
C TYR A 95 -7.81 -10.15 -6.49
N ASN A 96 -7.53 -11.38 -6.06
CA ASN A 96 -6.66 -12.28 -6.83
C ASN A 96 -7.17 -12.56 -8.24
N GLU A 97 -8.48 -12.53 -8.43
CA GLU A 97 -9.10 -12.73 -9.74
C GLU A 97 -9.23 -11.46 -10.57
N VAL A 98 -8.90 -10.31 -10.01
CA VAL A 98 -8.92 -9.04 -10.74
C VAL A 98 -7.74 -9.01 -11.70
N ARG A 99 -8.03 -8.76 -12.98
CA ARG A 99 -7.02 -8.81 -14.04
C ARG A 99 -5.93 -7.76 -13.84
N GLN A 100 -6.30 -6.55 -13.46
CA GLN A 100 -5.36 -5.43 -13.40
C GLN A 100 -5.08 -5.05 -11.96
N LYS A 101 -3.90 -5.43 -11.50
CA LYS A 101 -3.38 -5.04 -10.18
C LYS A 101 -2.20 -4.12 -10.41
N VAL A 102 -2.24 -2.94 -9.83
CA VAL A 102 -1.29 -1.86 -10.14
C VAL A 102 -0.77 -1.24 -8.84
N LEU A 103 0.44 -0.78 -8.88
CA LEU A 103 1.01 0.08 -7.83
C LEU A 103 2.04 1.01 -8.46
N MET A 104 2.34 2.08 -7.75
CA MET A 104 3.41 2.99 -8.11
C MET A 104 4.32 3.11 -6.89
N THR A 105 5.62 3.12 -7.10
CA THR A 105 6.58 3.12 -6.01
C THR A 105 7.80 3.98 -6.35
N ASP A 106 8.65 4.20 -5.37
CA ASP A 106 9.92 4.88 -5.56
C ASP A 106 10.86 4.03 -6.42
N CYS A 107 11.85 4.66 -7.00
CA CYS A 107 12.76 4.01 -7.94
C CYS A 107 13.97 3.33 -7.27
N ASP A 108 13.89 3.03 -5.98
CA ASP A 108 14.99 2.35 -5.32
C ASP A 108 14.96 0.83 -5.58
N GLN A 109 16.14 0.22 -5.63
CA GLN A 109 16.27 -1.18 -6.02
C GLN A 109 15.66 -2.15 -5.00
N ALA A 110 15.74 -1.84 -3.71
CA ALA A 110 15.20 -2.71 -2.67
C ALA A 110 13.67 -2.81 -2.79
N THR A 111 13.01 -1.68 -3.04
CA THR A 111 11.56 -1.62 -3.24
C THR A 111 11.16 -2.38 -4.49
N ARG A 112 11.91 -2.22 -5.58
CA ARG A 112 11.69 -2.96 -6.82
C ARG A 112 11.77 -4.47 -6.59
N SER A 113 12.82 -4.92 -5.90
CA SER A 113 13.02 -6.35 -5.61
C SER A 113 11.88 -6.91 -4.77
N PHE A 114 11.37 -6.14 -3.82
CA PHE A 114 10.23 -6.54 -3.00
C PHE A 114 9.01 -6.84 -3.88
N TYR A 115 8.64 -5.93 -4.77
CA TYR A 115 7.45 -6.12 -5.62
C TYR A 115 7.64 -7.21 -6.65
N GLU A 116 8.84 -7.38 -7.20
CA GLU A 116 9.13 -8.50 -8.09
C GLU A 116 8.96 -9.84 -7.36
N ALA A 117 9.42 -9.92 -6.11
CA ALA A 117 9.24 -11.11 -5.30
C ALA A 117 7.76 -11.41 -5.02
N MET A 118 6.91 -10.37 -5.02
CA MET A 118 5.47 -10.51 -4.84
C MET A 118 4.72 -10.79 -6.15
N GLY A 119 5.44 -10.99 -7.24
CA GLY A 119 4.85 -11.37 -8.53
C GLY A 119 4.48 -10.21 -9.45
N PHE A 120 4.90 -9.00 -9.13
CA PHE A 120 4.66 -7.82 -9.97
C PHE A 120 5.83 -7.59 -10.92
N THR A 121 5.53 -7.02 -12.08
CA THR A 121 6.53 -6.71 -13.11
C THR A 121 6.50 -5.21 -13.40
N GLU A 122 7.67 -4.57 -13.37
CA GLU A 122 7.77 -3.19 -13.81
C GLU A 122 7.42 -3.11 -15.30
N THR A 123 6.63 -2.10 -15.70
CA THR A 123 6.08 -2.08 -17.07
C THR A 123 7.14 -2.11 -18.17
N ARG A 124 8.32 -1.54 -17.93
CA ARG A 124 9.42 -1.57 -18.92
C ARG A 124 9.97 -2.98 -19.20
N ASP A 125 9.70 -3.92 -18.29
CA ASP A 125 10.18 -5.31 -18.42
C ASP A 125 9.12 -6.26 -18.97
N LEU A 126 7.97 -5.75 -19.38
CA LEU A 126 6.98 -6.56 -20.09
C LEU A 126 7.56 -6.90 -21.48
N GLY A 127 7.67 -8.20 -21.77
CA GLY A 127 8.54 -8.68 -22.83
C GLY A 127 8.12 -8.36 -24.26
N ASP A 128 6.83 -8.34 -24.55
CA ASP A 128 6.33 -8.13 -25.92
C ASP A 128 5.79 -6.71 -26.06
N LEU A 129 6.13 -6.04 -27.18
CA LEU A 129 5.67 -4.68 -27.44
C LEU A 129 4.14 -4.56 -27.46
N SER A 130 3.45 -5.60 -27.90
CA SER A 130 1.98 -5.60 -27.93
C SER A 130 1.37 -5.69 -26.54
N GLU A 131 2.14 -6.17 -25.55
CA GLU A 131 1.70 -6.32 -24.18
C GLU A 131 2.25 -5.24 -23.26
N GLN A 132 3.15 -4.40 -23.77
CA GLN A 132 3.76 -3.35 -22.98
C GLN A 132 2.74 -2.27 -22.59
N ALA A 133 2.70 -1.97 -21.33
CA ALA A 133 1.93 -0.85 -20.80
C ALA A 133 2.87 0.27 -20.40
N ARG A 134 2.37 1.50 -20.43
CA ARG A 134 3.09 2.67 -19.92
C ARG A 134 2.26 3.34 -18.86
N VAL A 135 2.93 3.93 -17.89
CA VAL A 135 2.27 4.69 -16.83
C VAL A 135 2.53 6.17 -17.06
N PHE A 136 1.46 6.96 -17.05
CA PHE A 136 1.55 8.41 -17.14
C PHE A 136 1.03 8.99 -15.84
N VAL A 137 1.75 9.97 -15.29
CA VAL A 137 1.36 10.62 -14.04
C VAL A 137 1.47 12.13 -14.17
N HIS A 138 0.67 12.85 -13.42
CA HIS A 138 0.78 14.29 -13.23
C HIS A 138 0.60 14.57 -11.75
N PHE A 139 1.63 15.13 -11.13
CA PHE A 139 1.56 15.55 -9.73
C PHE A 139 1.34 17.07 -9.67
N SER A 140 0.42 17.50 -8.81
CA SER A 140 0.15 18.92 -8.57
C SER A 140 0.72 19.39 -7.25
#